data_d5eb7bd633f031869eb04166691fcf6b
#
_entry.id   d5eb7bd633f031869eb04166691fcf6b
#
_cell.length_a   1.000
_cell.length_b   1.000
_cell.length_c   1.000
_cell.angle_alpha   90.00
_cell.angle_beta   90.00
_cell.angle_gamma   90.00
#
_symmetry.space_group_name_H-M   'P 1'
#
loop_
_entity.id
_entity.type
_entity.pdbx_description
1 polymer ?
#
loop_
_entity_poly.entity_id
_entity_poly.type
_entity_poly.pdbx_seq_one_letter_code
_entity_poly.pdbx_strand_id
1 'polypeptide(L)'
;APSARSRRRSADHERVFWSLAGYCLRPGFGDAGDPARVAALAPLFAEKLAFPQEARSWQQFWIAWRRVAGGLDEALQVAIRDLADPFLAPAEQRLKKPKGLKPEALDDLLELCASLERVPAGRRSELGAWVLERTWTDRDARLWAAIGRIGARVPAYASVHXHVVSPAAAERWLDHLLREKWE
;
A
#
# COMPACT_ATOMS: atom_id res chain seq x y z
N ALA A 1 -2.36 30.97 -0.84
CA ALA A 1 -1.58 31.09 -2.08
C ALA A 1 -0.30 30.27 -1.96
N PRO A 2 0.09 29.51 -3.00
CA PRO A 2 1.33 28.75 -2.93
C PRO A 2 2.51 29.70 -2.75
N SER A 3 3.38 29.36 -1.83
CA SER A 3 4.54 30.19 -1.53
C SER A 3 5.44 30.32 -2.77
N ALA A 4 6.22 31.40 -2.84
CA ALA A 4 7.17 31.62 -3.93
C ALA A 4 8.12 30.42 -4.12
N ARG A 5 8.38 29.65 -3.05
CA ARG A 5 9.20 28.45 -3.11
C ARG A 5 8.55 27.33 -3.91
N SER A 6 7.21 27.27 -3.96
CA SER A 6 6.51 26.20 -4.68
C SER A 6 6.72 26.29 -6.19
N ARG A 7 7.00 27.50 -6.70
CA ARG A 7 7.19 27.71 -8.14
C ARG A 7 8.49 27.14 -8.69
N ARG A 8 9.43 26.80 -7.80
CA ARG A 8 10.73 26.24 -8.21
C ARG A 8 10.79 24.73 -8.10
N ARG A 9 9.69 24.11 -7.65
CA ARG A 9 9.66 22.65 -7.54
C ARG A 9 9.53 22.03 -8.93
N SER A 10 10.21 20.92 -9.12
CA SER A 10 10.12 20.13 -10.35
C SER A 10 9.65 18.72 -10.01
N ALA A 11 9.31 17.96 -11.03
CA ALA A 11 8.96 16.55 -10.86
C ALA A 11 10.12 15.76 -10.21
N ASP A 12 11.37 16.12 -10.52
CA ASP A 12 12.51 15.47 -9.88
C ASP A 12 12.56 15.78 -8.39
N HIS A 13 12.29 17.02 -7.98
CA HIS A 13 12.25 17.36 -6.55
C HIS A 13 11.15 16.58 -5.86
N GLU A 14 9.98 16.44 -6.48
CA GLU A 14 8.87 15.68 -5.91
C GLU A 14 9.24 14.20 -5.77
N ARG A 15 9.84 13.63 -6.80
CA ARG A 15 10.27 12.23 -6.78
C ARG A 15 11.29 11.99 -5.66
N VAL A 16 12.29 12.87 -5.54
CA VAL A 16 13.30 12.77 -4.48
C VAL A 16 12.67 12.93 -3.10
N PHE A 17 11.73 13.86 -2.95
CA PHE A 17 11.01 14.05 -1.68
C PHE A 17 10.33 12.75 -1.24
N TRP A 18 9.55 12.12 -2.13
CA TRP A 18 8.84 10.89 -1.77
C TRP A 18 9.82 9.76 -1.47
N SER A 19 10.90 9.66 -2.24
CA SER A 19 11.91 8.64 -2.00
C SER A 19 12.54 8.79 -0.61
N LEU A 20 12.94 10.02 -0.27
CA LEU A 20 13.56 10.29 1.04
C LEU A 20 12.57 10.14 2.19
N ALA A 21 11.35 10.66 2.04
CA ALA A 21 10.33 10.55 3.09
C ALA A 21 10.07 9.08 3.44
N GLY A 22 9.89 8.25 2.42
CA GLY A 22 9.65 6.84 2.63
C GLY A 22 10.84 6.10 3.24
N TYR A 23 12.05 6.52 2.89
CA TYR A 23 13.25 5.89 3.41
C TYR A 23 13.51 6.28 4.87
N CYS A 24 13.40 7.58 5.16
CA CYS A 24 13.79 8.11 6.47
C CYS A 24 12.74 7.89 7.57
N LEU A 25 11.47 7.71 7.19
CA LEU A 25 10.37 7.64 8.16
C LEU A 25 9.83 6.22 8.37
N ARG A 26 10.60 5.20 8.03
CA ARG A 26 10.17 3.80 8.23
C ARG A 26 9.98 3.52 9.72
N PRO A 27 8.78 3.06 10.14
CA PRO A 27 8.54 2.76 11.55
C PRO A 27 9.47 1.66 12.08
N GLY A 28 9.88 1.80 13.31
CA GLY A 28 10.68 0.78 13.99
C GLY A 28 12.19 0.88 13.76
N PHE A 29 12.64 1.76 12.86
CA PHE A 29 14.07 1.88 12.55
C PHE A 29 14.61 3.29 12.74
N GLY A 30 13.77 4.22 13.14
CA GLY A 30 14.13 5.61 13.18
C GLY A 30 14.19 6.20 14.56
N ASP A 31 14.00 7.47 14.60
CA ASP A 31 14.03 8.31 15.78
C ASP A 31 12.68 8.28 16.51
N ALA A 32 12.68 8.56 17.80
CA ALA A 32 11.46 8.61 18.62
C ALA A 32 10.43 9.64 18.11
N GLY A 33 10.88 10.64 17.35
CA GLY A 33 9.98 11.65 16.75
C GLY A 33 9.34 11.21 15.43
N ASP A 34 9.68 10.03 14.91
CA ASP A 34 9.16 9.62 13.59
C ASP A 34 7.64 9.44 13.56
N PRO A 35 6.96 8.95 14.60
CA PRO A 35 5.49 8.93 14.57
C PRO A 35 4.88 10.31 14.31
N ALA A 36 5.43 11.36 14.94
CA ALA A 36 4.94 12.73 14.71
C ALA A 36 5.23 13.20 13.27
N ARG A 37 6.38 12.81 12.73
CA ARG A 37 6.74 13.16 11.35
C ARG A 37 5.85 12.44 10.34
N VAL A 38 5.52 11.17 10.60
CA VAL A 38 4.60 10.41 9.76
C VAL A 38 3.20 11.04 9.82
N ALA A 39 2.75 11.44 11.01
CA ALA A 39 1.47 12.11 11.17
C ALA A 39 1.46 13.44 10.38
N ALA A 40 2.58 14.18 10.36
CA ALA A 40 2.69 15.40 9.59
C ALA A 40 2.72 15.13 8.07
N LEU A 41 3.17 13.95 7.65
CA LEU A 41 3.16 13.54 6.24
C LEU A 41 1.75 13.17 5.77
N ALA A 42 0.91 12.66 6.68
CA ALA A 42 -0.39 12.08 6.34
C ALA A 42 -1.30 12.98 5.49
N PRO A 43 -1.44 14.30 5.74
CA PRO A 43 -2.28 15.14 4.89
C PRO A 43 -1.86 15.16 3.42
N LEU A 44 -0.58 14.95 3.14
CA LEU A 44 -0.07 14.96 1.76
C LEU A 44 -0.61 13.78 0.93
N PHE A 45 -1.15 12.76 1.57
CA PHE A 45 -1.79 11.66 0.84
C PHE A 45 -3.00 12.19 0.06
N ALA A 46 -3.82 13.02 0.70
CA ALA A 46 -5.01 13.59 0.06
C ALA A 46 -4.63 14.60 -1.04
N GLU A 47 -3.53 15.33 -0.85
CA GLU A 47 -3.05 16.30 -1.84
C GLU A 47 -2.50 15.63 -3.10
N LYS A 48 -2.02 14.39 -2.96
CA LYS A 48 -1.44 13.60 -4.04
C LYS A 48 -0.21 14.29 -4.65
N LEU A 49 -0.02 14.14 -5.96
CA LEU A 49 1.18 14.64 -6.63
C LEU A 49 0.94 16.02 -7.27
N ALA A 50 1.94 16.88 -7.17
CA ALA A 50 1.95 18.14 -7.90
C ALA A 50 2.24 17.91 -9.40
N PHE A 51 2.90 16.82 -9.75
CA PHE A 51 3.24 16.47 -11.13
C PHE A 51 2.65 15.11 -11.50
N PRO A 52 1.30 15.01 -11.57
CA PRO A 52 0.64 13.71 -11.72
C PRO A 52 0.84 13.04 -13.09
N GLN A 53 1.43 13.74 -14.06
CA GLN A 53 1.74 13.17 -15.36
C GLN A 53 3.02 12.31 -15.33
N GLU A 54 3.81 12.40 -14.25
CA GLU A 54 5.10 11.71 -14.13
C GLU A 54 4.95 10.33 -13.48
N ALA A 55 5.12 9.27 -14.28
CA ALA A 55 4.96 7.89 -13.82
C ALA A 55 5.90 7.55 -12.66
N ARG A 56 7.16 8.03 -12.71
CA ARG A 56 8.15 7.76 -11.66
C ARG A 56 7.79 8.43 -10.33
N SER A 57 7.08 9.57 -10.39
CA SER A 57 6.60 10.22 -9.16
C SER A 57 5.54 9.35 -8.49
N TRP A 58 4.61 8.77 -9.27
CA TRP A 58 3.62 7.85 -8.73
C TRP A 58 4.28 6.62 -8.09
N GLN A 59 5.29 6.08 -8.75
CA GLN A 59 6.01 4.93 -8.20
C GLN A 59 6.61 5.28 -6.82
N GLN A 60 7.33 6.41 -6.72
CA GLN A 60 7.94 6.80 -5.45
C GLN A 60 6.88 7.15 -4.39
N PHE A 61 5.76 7.72 -4.80
CA PHE A 61 4.62 7.99 -3.92
C PHE A 61 4.11 6.69 -3.26
N TRP A 62 3.83 5.66 -4.07
CA TRP A 62 3.35 4.38 -3.53
C TRP A 62 4.41 3.71 -2.65
N ILE A 63 5.68 3.75 -3.08
CA ILE A 63 6.78 3.19 -2.30
C ILE A 63 6.91 3.90 -0.94
N ALA A 64 6.79 5.23 -0.93
CA ALA A 64 6.87 6.00 0.31
C ALA A 64 5.76 5.57 1.28
N TRP A 65 4.51 5.54 0.80
CA TRP A 65 3.38 5.15 1.65
C TRP A 65 3.49 3.71 2.12
N ARG A 66 4.00 2.80 1.28
CA ARG A 66 4.28 1.43 1.70
C ARG A 66 5.27 1.38 2.86
N ARG A 67 6.32 2.18 2.77
CA ARG A 67 7.37 2.19 3.79
C ARG A 67 6.90 2.78 5.12
N VAL A 68 5.99 3.73 5.10
CA VAL A 68 5.47 4.35 6.33
C VAL A 68 4.15 3.71 6.81
N ALA A 69 3.64 2.74 6.08
CA ALA A 69 2.30 2.15 6.31
C ALA A 69 2.07 1.72 7.76
N GLY A 70 3.07 1.11 8.39
CA GLY A 70 2.94 0.64 9.77
C GLY A 70 2.77 1.75 10.79
N GLY A 71 3.21 2.97 10.48
CA GLY A 71 3.07 4.13 11.35
C GLY A 71 1.79 4.95 11.14
N LEU A 72 0.99 4.58 10.12
CA LEU A 72 -0.23 5.31 9.81
C LEU A 72 -1.37 4.86 10.72
N ASP A 73 -2.28 5.78 11.03
CA ASP A 73 -3.48 5.42 11.78
C ASP A 73 -4.45 4.60 10.93
N GLU A 74 -5.44 4.01 11.58
CA GLU A 74 -6.41 3.13 10.93
C GLU A 74 -7.21 3.87 9.87
N ALA A 75 -7.63 5.11 10.15
CA ALA A 75 -8.46 5.88 9.22
C ALA A 75 -7.72 6.12 7.90
N LEU A 76 -6.43 6.46 7.97
CA LEU A 76 -5.65 6.68 6.76
C LEU A 76 -5.35 5.36 6.04
N GLN A 77 -5.10 4.28 6.78
CA GLN A 77 -4.91 2.96 6.14
C GLN A 77 -6.17 2.53 5.39
N VAL A 78 -7.34 2.75 5.97
CA VAL A 78 -8.62 2.45 5.30
C VAL A 78 -8.80 3.35 4.06
N ALA A 79 -8.50 4.65 4.19
CA ALA A 79 -8.60 5.57 3.05
C ALA A 79 -7.68 5.16 1.89
N ILE A 80 -6.46 4.70 2.20
CA ILE A 80 -5.54 4.18 1.18
C ILE A 80 -6.15 2.95 0.50
N ARG A 81 -6.71 2.03 1.28
CA ARG A 81 -7.33 0.83 0.75
C ARG A 81 -8.51 1.18 -0.16
N ASP A 82 -9.37 2.10 0.29
CA ASP A 82 -10.53 2.54 -0.51
C ASP A 82 -10.10 3.14 -1.85
N LEU A 83 -9.01 3.91 -1.83
CA LEU A 83 -8.50 4.53 -3.05
C LEU A 83 -7.92 3.48 -4.01
N ALA A 84 -7.33 2.42 -3.47
CA ALA A 84 -6.67 1.38 -4.26
C ALA A 84 -7.64 0.33 -4.83
N ASP A 85 -8.73 0.06 -4.14
CA ASP A 85 -9.66 -1.02 -4.49
C ASP A 85 -10.14 -0.98 -5.95
N PRO A 86 -10.49 0.20 -6.53
CA PRO A 86 -10.90 0.23 -7.93
C PRO A 86 -9.86 -0.28 -8.93
N PHE A 87 -8.59 -0.36 -8.52
CA PHE A 87 -7.51 -0.84 -9.37
C PHE A 87 -7.18 -2.30 -9.12
N LEU A 88 -7.41 -2.77 -7.89
CA LEU A 88 -7.00 -4.10 -7.46
C LEU A 88 -8.12 -5.13 -7.50
N ALA A 89 -9.38 -4.69 -7.36
CA ALA A 89 -10.55 -5.58 -7.42
C ALA A 89 -10.70 -6.19 -8.82
N PRO A 90 -11.29 -7.38 -8.93
CA PRO A 90 -11.66 -7.94 -10.22
C PRO A 90 -12.53 -6.97 -11.02
N ALA A 91 -12.44 -7.03 -12.35
CA ALA A 91 -13.10 -6.06 -13.24
C ALA A 91 -14.59 -5.89 -12.95
N GLU A 92 -15.26 -7.00 -12.67
CA GLU A 92 -16.71 -7.02 -12.41
C GLU A 92 -17.09 -6.38 -11.06
N GLN A 93 -16.13 -6.22 -10.16
CA GLN A 93 -16.35 -5.61 -8.85
C GLN A 93 -15.82 -4.18 -8.77
N ARG A 94 -15.19 -3.69 -9.85
CA ARG A 94 -14.59 -2.36 -9.83
C ARG A 94 -15.63 -1.26 -9.82
N LEU A 95 -15.54 -0.42 -8.83
CA LEU A 95 -16.30 0.83 -8.81
C LEU A 95 -15.64 1.82 -9.78
N LYS A 96 -16.23 2.99 -9.96
CA LYS A 96 -15.66 4.01 -10.83
C LYS A 96 -14.24 4.36 -10.39
N LYS A 97 -13.31 4.35 -11.32
CA LYS A 97 -11.93 4.75 -11.04
C LYS A 97 -11.88 6.18 -10.52
N PRO A 98 -11.13 6.43 -9.44
CA PRO A 98 -10.96 7.80 -8.96
C PRO A 98 -10.33 8.66 -10.04
N LYS A 99 -10.89 9.85 -10.24
CA LYS A 99 -10.34 10.80 -11.20
C LYS A 99 -8.96 11.29 -10.74
N GLY A 100 -8.07 11.45 -11.68
CA GLY A 100 -6.75 11.98 -11.41
C GLY A 100 -5.75 11.04 -10.79
N LEU A 101 -6.12 9.77 -10.61
CA LEU A 101 -5.19 8.77 -10.09
C LEU A 101 -4.74 7.87 -11.23
N LYS A 102 -3.44 7.76 -11.41
CA LYS A 102 -2.84 6.89 -12.42
C LYS A 102 -2.07 5.77 -11.72
N PRO A 103 -2.49 4.52 -11.81
CA PRO A 103 -1.74 3.43 -11.20
C PRO A 103 -0.60 2.98 -12.12
N GLU A 104 0.32 3.90 -12.37
CA GLU A 104 1.47 3.63 -13.26
C GLU A 104 2.40 2.56 -12.67
N ALA A 105 2.25 2.29 -11.38
CA ALA A 105 3.03 1.27 -10.71
C ALA A 105 2.08 0.41 -9.87
N LEU A 106 1.26 -0.37 -10.57
CA LEU A 106 0.23 -1.18 -9.93
C LEU A 106 0.80 -2.17 -8.90
N ASP A 107 1.99 -2.70 -9.18
CA ASP A 107 2.63 -3.61 -8.24
C ASP A 107 3.05 -2.90 -6.95
N ASP A 108 3.53 -1.66 -7.04
CA ASP A 108 3.87 -0.87 -5.86
C ASP A 108 2.62 -0.52 -5.05
N LEU A 109 1.50 -0.26 -5.73
CA LEU A 109 0.21 -0.04 -5.07
C LEU A 109 -0.27 -1.30 -4.36
N LEU A 110 -0.13 -2.46 -4.99
CA LEU A 110 -0.47 -3.74 -4.38
C LEU A 110 0.39 -4.00 -3.14
N GLU A 111 1.69 -3.76 -3.24
CA GLU A 111 2.59 -3.94 -2.10
C GLU A 111 2.24 -2.98 -0.95
N LEU A 112 1.84 -1.75 -1.28
CA LEU A 112 1.35 -0.81 -0.28
C LEU A 112 0.13 -1.38 0.43
N CYS A 113 -0.87 -1.83 -0.32
CA CYS A 113 -2.10 -2.37 0.26
C CYS A 113 -1.83 -3.62 1.11
N ALA A 114 -0.88 -4.44 0.70
CA ALA A 114 -0.47 -5.62 1.46
C ALA A 114 0.20 -5.24 2.80
N SER A 115 0.76 -4.03 2.88
CA SER A 115 1.44 -3.54 4.08
C SER A 115 0.51 -2.81 5.06
N LEU A 116 -0.77 -2.68 4.72
CA LEU A 116 -1.76 -2.00 5.56
C LEU A 116 -2.28 -2.97 6.62
N GLU A 117 -1.71 -2.91 7.81
CA GLU A 117 -2.01 -3.87 8.89
C GLU A 117 -3.24 -3.53 9.70
N ARG A 118 -3.69 -2.28 9.66
CA ARG A 118 -4.84 -1.80 10.45
C ARG A 118 -6.15 -1.77 9.66
N VAL A 119 -6.14 -2.23 8.42
CA VAL A 119 -7.38 -2.38 7.63
C VAL A 119 -8.16 -3.57 8.20
N PRO A 120 -9.48 -3.44 8.38
CA PRO A 120 -10.28 -4.52 8.96
C PRO A 120 -10.08 -5.88 8.28
N ALA A 121 -10.12 -6.95 9.07
CA ALA A 121 -9.77 -8.31 8.63
C ALA A 121 -10.59 -8.76 7.41
N GLY A 122 -11.89 -8.42 7.37
CA GLY A 122 -12.72 -8.75 6.21
C GLY A 122 -12.18 -8.16 4.92
N ARG A 123 -11.80 -6.89 4.97
CA ARG A 123 -11.26 -6.19 3.79
C ARG A 123 -9.87 -6.70 3.41
N ARG A 124 -9.07 -7.10 4.40
CA ARG A 124 -7.79 -7.75 4.12
C ARG A 124 -8.01 -9.09 3.43
N SER A 125 -8.99 -9.86 3.89
CA SER A 125 -9.34 -11.15 3.29
C SER A 125 -9.80 -11.00 1.84
N GLU A 126 -10.61 -9.97 1.55
CA GLU A 126 -11.01 -9.67 0.17
C GLU A 126 -9.80 -9.39 -0.72
N LEU A 127 -8.91 -8.52 -0.26
CA LEU A 127 -7.70 -8.20 -1.03
C LEU A 127 -6.87 -9.46 -1.29
N GLY A 128 -6.67 -10.28 -0.25
CA GLY A 128 -5.90 -11.51 -0.39
C GLY A 128 -6.52 -12.47 -1.39
N ALA A 129 -7.85 -12.61 -1.37
CA ALA A 129 -8.55 -13.45 -2.33
C ALA A 129 -8.37 -12.95 -3.77
N TRP A 130 -8.48 -11.64 -3.99
CA TRP A 130 -8.25 -11.05 -5.32
C TRP A 130 -6.82 -11.28 -5.81
N VAL A 131 -5.84 -11.11 -4.92
CA VAL A 131 -4.42 -11.30 -5.28
C VAL A 131 -4.16 -12.77 -5.57
N LEU A 132 -4.72 -13.66 -4.75
CA LEU A 132 -4.57 -15.10 -4.93
C LEU A 132 -5.11 -15.54 -6.30
N GLU A 133 -6.24 -15.00 -6.70
CA GLU A 133 -6.83 -15.30 -8.01
C GLU A 133 -5.90 -14.91 -9.16
N ARG A 134 -5.16 -13.80 -9.01
CA ARG A 134 -4.22 -13.33 -10.03
C ARG A 134 -2.99 -14.23 -10.16
N THR A 135 -2.60 -14.94 -9.12
CA THR A 135 -1.36 -15.74 -9.14
C THR A 135 -1.40 -16.89 -10.14
N TRP A 136 -2.59 -17.30 -10.58
CA TRP A 136 -2.71 -18.39 -11.55
C TRP A 136 -2.23 -18.01 -12.94
N THR A 137 -2.40 -16.76 -13.30
CA THR A 137 -2.02 -16.28 -14.61
C THR A 137 -0.69 -15.52 -14.60
N ASP A 138 -0.26 -15.10 -13.42
CA ASP A 138 0.92 -14.26 -13.28
C ASP A 138 1.73 -14.74 -12.06
N ARG A 139 2.79 -15.47 -12.32
CA ARG A 139 3.63 -16.06 -11.27
C ARG A 139 4.70 -15.08 -10.76
N ASP A 140 4.34 -13.82 -10.62
CA ASP A 140 5.24 -12.80 -10.08
C ASP A 140 5.46 -13.02 -8.58
N ALA A 141 6.72 -13.07 -8.18
CA ALA A 141 7.11 -13.23 -6.77
C ALA A 141 6.53 -12.11 -5.89
N ARG A 142 6.24 -10.93 -6.44
CA ARG A 142 5.61 -9.84 -5.69
C ARG A 142 4.19 -10.19 -5.26
N LEU A 143 3.43 -10.90 -6.10
CA LEU A 143 2.07 -11.35 -5.75
C LEU A 143 2.12 -12.30 -4.56
N TRP A 144 3.05 -13.25 -4.59
CA TRP A 144 3.20 -14.22 -3.50
C TRP A 144 3.62 -13.53 -2.20
N ALA A 145 4.55 -12.59 -2.28
CA ALA A 145 4.97 -11.81 -1.11
C ALA A 145 3.80 -10.97 -0.57
N ALA A 146 2.96 -10.43 -1.45
CA ALA A 146 1.79 -9.66 -1.04
C ALA A 146 0.80 -10.55 -0.29
N ILE A 147 0.53 -11.76 -0.81
CA ILE A 147 -0.36 -12.72 -0.12
C ILE A 147 0.18 -13.04 1.27
N GLY A 148 1.49 -13.29 1.37
CA GLY A 148 2.13 -13.57 2.66
C GLY A 148 1.92 -12.43 3.67
N ARG A 149 2.09 -11.18 3.23
CA ARG A 149 1.87 -10.03 4.10
C ARG A 149 0.41 -9.87 4.49
N ILE A 150 -0.50 -10.03 3.53
CA ILE A 150 -1.94 -9.90 3.79
C ILE A 150 -2.40 -10.96 4.79
N GLY A 151 -1.89 -12.19 4.64
CA GLY A 151 -2.25 -13.31 5.50
C GLY A 151 -1.47 -13.40 6.80
N ALA A 152 -0.50 -12.51 7.02
CA ALA A 152 0.37 -12.59 8.19
C ALA A 152 -0.44 -12.58 9.49
N ARG A 153 -0.14 -13.53 10.37
CA ARG A 153 -0.81 -13.67 11.67
C ARG A 153 -0.14 -12.80 12.72
N VAL A 154 1.11 -12.43 12.47
CA VAL A 154 1.86 -11.52 13.35
C VAL A 154 2.19 -10.28 12.53
N PRO A 155 1.56 -9.15 12.82
CA PRO A 155 1.85 -7.91 12.10
C PRO A 155 3.30 -7.49 12.29
N ALA A 156 3.88 -6.92 11.24
CA ALA A 156 5.27 -6.49 11.27
C ALA A 156 5.47 -5.20 12.09
N TYR A 157 4.47 -4.33 12.10
CA TYR A 157 4.57 -3.01 12.72
C TYR A 157 3.51 -2.74 13.77
N ALA A 158 2.32 -3.29 13.59
CA ALA A 158 1.20 -3.00 14.48
C ALA A 158 1.10 -4.02 15.60
N SER A 159 0.79 -3.54 16.78
CA SER A 159 0.48 -4.40 17.91
C SER A 159 -0.98 -4.86 17.91
N VAL A 160 -1.79 -4.38 16.97
CA VAL A 160 -3.23 -4.66 16.93
C VAL A 160 -3.48 -5.97 16.21
N HIS A 161 -4.05 -6.92 16.89
CA HIS A 161 -4.34 -8.26 16.37
C HIS A 161 -5.73 -8.45 15.79
N UNK A 162 -6.40 -7.69 15.88
CA UNK A 162 -7.71 -7.72 15.43
C UNK A 162 -7.95 -7.64 13.99
N HIS A 163 -7.00 -7.14 13.49
CA HIS A 163 -7.17 -7.00 12.05
C HIS A 163 -6.49 -8.13 11.25
N VAL A 164 -6.08 -9.18 11.88
CA VAL A 164 -5.47 -10.30 11.14
C VAL A 164 -6.53 -11.14 10.43
N VAL A 165 -6.14 -11.70 9.30
CA VAL A 165 -6.99 -12.61 8.52
C VAL A 165 -7.31 -13.85 9.37
N SER A 166 -8.53 -14.36 9.28
CA SER A 166 -8.94 -15.50 10.09
C SER A 166 -8.09 -16.74 9.78
N PRO A 167 -7.89 -17.64 10.76
CA PRO A 167 -7.14 -18.90 10.51
C PRO A 167 -7.72 -19.68 9.33
N ALA A 168 -9.04 -19.78 9.24
CA ALA A 168 -9.68 -20.54 8.17
C ALA A 168 -9.41 -19.93 6.78
N ALA A 169 -9.35 -18.60 6.68
CA ALA A 169 -8.99 -17.95 5.40
C ALA A 169 -7.52 -18.21 5.07
N ALA A 170 -6.64 -18.08 6.07
CA ALA A 170 -5.20 -18.30 5.88
C ALA A 170 -4.93 -19.77 5.48
N GLU A 171 -5.62 -20.73 6.10
CA GLU A 171 -5.51 -22.14 5.74
C GLU A 171 -5.93 -22.39 4.30
N ARG A 172 -7.09 -21.84 3.88
CA ARG A 172 -7.53 -22.00 2.50
C ARG A 172 -6.51 -21.44 1.51
N TRP A 173 -5.89 -20.30 1.83
CA TRP A 173 -4.87 -19.73 0.97
C TRP A 173 -3.64 -20.62 0.92
N LEU A 174 -3.21 -21.13 2.07
CA LEU A 174 -2.05 -22.03 2.13
C LEU A 174 -2.32 -23.32 1.35
N ASP A 175 -3.49 -23.94 1.55
CA ASP A 175 -3.87 -25.15 0.82
C ASP A 175 -3.85 -24.91 -0.69
N HIS A 176 -4.34 -23.75 -1.10
CA HIS A 176 -4.35 -23.39 -2.51
C HIS A 176 -2.93 -23.22 -3.05
N LEU A 177 -2.07 -22.54 -2.30
CA LEU A 177 -0.67 -22.36 -2.67
C LEU A 177 0.07 -23.70 -2.75
N LEU A 178 -0.22 -24.61 -1.82
CA LEU A 178 0.44 -25.93 -1.78
C LEU A 178 0.00 -26.84 -2.93
N ARG A 179 -1.22 -26.66 -3.46
CA ARG A 179 -1.68 -27.44 -4.61
C ARG A 179 -0.99 -27.01 -5.90
N GLU A 180 -0.58 -25.77 -5.98
CA GLU A 180 0.18 -25.27 -7.11
C GLU A 180 1.64 -25.66 -6.86
N LYS A 181 2.08 -26.68 -7.55
CA LYS A 181 3.46 -27.16 -7.38
C LYS A 181 4.45 -26.08 -7.73
N TRP A 182 5.25 -25.74 -6.78
CA TRP A 182 6.35 -24.81 -6.96
C TRP A 182 7.56 -25.57 -7.47
N GLU A 183 7.87 -25.43 -8.75
CA GLU A 183 9.11 -25.94 -9.34
C GLU A 183 10.02 -24.77 -9.68
#